data_c991f033d92348975cd4216416a040d7
#
_entry.id   c991f033d92348975cd4216416a040d7
#
_cell.length_a   1.000
_cell.length_b   1.000
_cell.length_c   1.000
_cell.angle_alpha   90.00
_cell.angle_beta   90.00
_cell.angle_gamma   90.00
#
_symmetry.space_group_name_H-M   'P 1'
#
loop_
_entity.id
_entity.type
_entity.pdbx_description
1 polymer ?
#
loop_
_entity_poly.entity_id
_entity_poly.type
_entity_poly.pdbx_seq_one_letter_code
_entity_poly.pdbx_strand_id
1 'polypeptide(L)'
;MTALFKHMDIRCSCGDHHIKSCEDVMETLKNQFLPCRGCLADDLKKFRPLNQQVDLKNVDYQWKLCKCGRRHLDSVMAHVLKIMMEEGQRKNNSTLRHAGTPLITPGYPLKSPPYLGKDSLVLLTDEIDHKSALRIYKEVPEVRGVLKGDLKETVGVTDSESSPHTYQLLKGCDLRCDVLETPSGPICIYKNQGQIHIEFPKPSNPKITVLHETMDQYSNPSVLDCTCGPGTLGISALKSGARKVVFNDIWYPAAWITSVNLGVNGFPVEFSQKKQGLIGEGDNFQVYCADLRDLKPFLDEKYDIGVIDPFPGVDFTEFSQIMGEICHEVIIIG
;
A
#
# COMPACT_ATOMS: atom_id res chain seq x y z
N MET A 1 27.27 -1.69 -3.62
CA MET A 1 25.89 -2.16 -3.52
C MET A 1 24.87 -1.49 -4.45
N THR A 2 25.18 -0.45 -5.16
CA THR A 2 24.29 0.32 -6.08
C THR A 2 24.07 -0.29 -7.47
N ALA A 3 24.68 -1.43 -7.80
CA ALA A 3 24.67 -1.96 -9.17
C ALA A 3 23.56 -2.98 -9.48
N LEU A 4 22.95 -3.61 -8.48
CA LEU A 4 21.99 -4.72 -8.69
C LEU A 4 20.58 -4.24 -9.09
N PHE A 5 20.13 -3.08 -8.63
CA PHE A 5 18.83 -2.54 -9.01
C PHE A 5 18.74 -2.02 -10.45
N LYS A 6 19.91 -1.78 -11.11
CA LYS A 6 19.98 -1.30 -12.49
C LYS A 6 19.49 -2.31 -13.56
N HIS A 7 19.24 -3.57 -13.18
CA HIS A 7 18.83 -4.62 -14.11
C HIS A 7 17.39 -5.10 -13.99
N MET A 8 16.63 -4.67 -12.96
CA MET A 8 15.21 -5.02 -12.88
C MET A 8 14.36 -3.79 -13.26
N ASP A 9 14.01 -3.66 -14.52
CA ASP A 9 12.99 -2.73 -15.02
C ASP A 9 11.59 -3.25 -14.58
N ILE A 10 11.35 -3.28 -13.26
CA ILE A 10 10.04 -3.68 -12.72
C ILE A 10 9.09 -2.53 -12.99
N ARG A 11 8.29 -2.69 -14.02
CA ARG A 11 7.26 -1.72 -14.39
C ARG A 11 6.03 -1.92 -13.54
N CYS A 12 5.40 -0.80 -13.19
CA CYS A 12 4.06 -0.81 -12.63
C CYS A 12 3.07 -1.43 -13.64
N SER A 13 1.99 -2.02 -13.15
CA SER A 13 0.89 -2.55 -13.97
C SER A 13 0.30 -1.55 -14.96
N CYS A 14 0.45 -0.25 -14.72
CA CYS A 14 0.06 0.82 -15.64
C CYS A 14 1.06 1.08 -16.78
N GLY A 15 2.25 0.45 -16.75
CA GLY A 15 3.33 0.63 -17.73
C GLY A 15 4.33 1.73 -17.39
N ASP A 16 4.08 2.55 -16.37
CA ASP A 16 4.96 3.65 -15.96
C ASP A 16 5.99 3.21 -14.89
N HIS A 17 7.03 4.05 -14.68
CA HIS A 17 8.10 3.83 -13.72
C HIS A 17 7.73 4.36 -12.31
N HIS A 18 6.61 3.89 -11.75
CA HIS A 18 6.17 4.31 -10.41
C HIS A 18 6.89 3.57 -9.28
N ILE A 19 7.51 2.43 -9.57
CA ILE A 19 8.24 1.63 -8.59
C ILE A 19 9.67 2.15 -8.51
N LYS A 20 10.09 2.51 -7.29
CA LYS A 20 11.43 2.99 -6.97
C LYS A 20 12.02 2.12 -5.87
N SER A 21 13.35 2.09 -5.77
CA SER A 21 14.02 1.43 -4.64
C SER A 21 13.65 2.08 -3.31
N CYS A 22 13.76 1.34 -2.22
CA CYS A 22 13.57 1.90 -0.87
C CYS A 22 14.53 3.07 -0.62
N GLU A 23 15.78 2.97 -1.11
CA GLU A 23 16.78 4.03 -1.01
C GLU A 23 16.32 5.33 -1.69
N ASP A 24 15.86 5.25 -2.95
CA ASP A 24 15.36 6.41 -3.72
C ASP A 24 14.13 7.04 -3.07
N VAL A 25 13.22 6.21 -2.52
CA VAL A 25 12.05 6.71 -1.79
C VAL A 25 12.49 7.46 -0.56
N MET A 26 13.40 6.90 0.24
CA MET A 26 13.87 7.50 1.49
C MET A 26 14.67 8.80 1.27
N GLU A 27 15.42 8.90 0.18
CA GLU A 27 16.14 10.13 -0.18
C GLU A 27 15.17 11.31 -0.39
N THR A 28 14.06 11.06 -1.06
CA THR A 28 13.09 12.11 -1.38
C THR A 28 12.09 12.38 -0.26
N LEU A 29 11.79 11.39 0.58
CA LEU A 29 10.70 11.41 1.57
C LEU A 29 10.77 12.60 2.52
N LYS A 30 11.96 12.94 3.05
CA LYS A 30 12.16 13.97 4.08
C LYS A 30 11.58 15.33 3.70
N ASN A 31 11.59 15.67 2.40
CA ASN A 31 11.19 17.00 1.91
C ASN A 31 9.96 16.96 0.97
N GLN A 32 9.45 15.75 0.67
CA GLN A 32 8.45 15.57 -0.38
C GLN A 32 7.15 16.32 -0.10
N PHE A 33 6.71 16.35 1.15
CA PHE A 33 5.41 16.90 1.56
C PHE A 33 5.50 18.14 2.45
N LEU A 34 6.71 18.64 2.68
CA LEU A 34 6.90 19.85 3.47
C LEU A 34 6.63 21.12 2.65
N PRO A 35 6.04 22.16 3.26
CA PRO A 35 5.86 23.43 2.59
C PRO A 35 7.23 24.12 2.34
N CYS A 36 7.35 24.79 1.21
CA CYS A 36 8.41 25.78 1.05
C CYS A 36 7.99 27.12 1.67
N ARG A 37 8.91 28.09 1.77
CA ARG A 37 8.60 29.42 2.35
C ARG A 37 7.47 30.18 1.65
N GLY A 38 7.17 29.82 0.40
CA GLY A 38 6.11 30.47 -0.39
C GLY A 38 4.79 29.69 -0.44
N CYS A 39 4.70 28.53 0.20
CA CYS A 39 3.46 27.76 0.25
C CYS A 39 2.42 28.46 1.12
N LEU A 40 1.20 28.57 0.61
CA LEU A 40 0.06 29.13 1.35
C LEU A 40 -0.53 28.05 2.26
N ALA A 41 -0.76 28.39 3.53
CA ALA A 41 -1.56 27.56 4.42
C ALA A 41 -3.01 27.48 3.93
N ASP A 42 -3.70 26.39 4.28
CA ASP A 42 -5.12 26.27 4.02
C ASP A 42 -5.93 26.42 5.31
N ASP A 43 -7.00 27.18 5.23
CA ASP A 43 -7.91 27.48 6.35
C ASP A 43 -9.30 26.88 6.16
N LEU A 44 -9.45 26.00 5.16
CA LEU A 44 -10.71 25.32 4.87
C LEU A 44 -11.20 24.48 6.06
N LYS A 45 -12.48 24.64 6.37
CA LYS A 45 -13.14 23.86 7.44
C LYS A 45 -13.76 22.61 6.85
N LYS A 46 -13.26 21.44 7.24
CA LYS A 46 -13.65 20.13 6.67
C LYS A 46 -15.14 19.78 6.84
N PHE A 47 -15.83 20.41 7.77
CA PHE A 47 -17.24 20.16 8.07
C PHE A 47 -18.20 21.27 7.55
N ARG A 48 -17.68 22.32 6.93
CA ARG A 48 -18.51 23.37 6.31
C ARG A 48 -18.65 23.11 4.82
N PRO A 49 -19.82 23.41 4.22
CA PRO A 49 -19.99 23.37 2.76
C PRO A 49 -18.90 24.16 2.03
N LEU A 50 -18.34 23.56 0.98
CA LEU A 50 -17.22 24.19 0.26
C LEU A 50 -17.65 25.52 -0.39
N ASN A 51 -18.85 25.59 -0.97
CA ASN A 51 -19.41 26.78 -1.62
C ASN A 51 -19.68 27.97 -0.66
N GLN A 52 -19.65 27.72 0.65
CA GLN A 52 -19.76 28.77 1.67
C GLN A 52 -18.40 29.31 2.12
N GLN A 53 -17.32 28.70 1.67
CA GLN A 53 -15.96 29.04 2.08
C GLN A 53 -15.15 29.66 0.94
N VAL A 54 -15.44 29.27 -0.30
CA VAL A 54 -14.70 29.72 -1.48
C VAL A 54 -15.67 29.93 -2.66
N ASP A 55 -15.31 30.84 -3.55
CA ASP A 55 -15.96 30.91 -4.86
C ASP A 55 -15.46 29.74 -5.71
N LEU A 56 -16.35 28.79 -6.00
CA LEU A 56 -16.03 27.59 -6.76
C LEU A 56 -15.49 27.86 -8.17
N LYS A 57 -15.82 29.04 -8.76
CA LYS A 57 -15.30 29.44 -10.08
C LYS A 57 -13.79 29.64 -10.09
N ASN A 58 -13.21 29.95 -8.91
CA ASN A 58 -11.78 30.19 -8.75
C ASN A 58 -11.01 28.91 -8.37
N VAL A 59 -11.72 27.80 -8.05
CA VAL A 59 -11.08 26.54 -7.64
C VAL A 59 -10.73 25.74 -8.89
N ASP A 60 -9.50 25.87 -9.32
CA ASP A 60 -8.91 25.11 -10.43
C ASP A 60 -7.49 24.62 -10.08
N TYR A 61 -6.75 24.16 -11.07
CA TYR A 61 -5.36 23.76 -10.90
C TYR A 61 -4.45 24.89 -10.38
N GLN A 62 -4.65 26.14 -10.79
CA GLN A 62 -3.82 27.28 -10.38
C GLN A 62 -4.17 27.78 -8.96
N TRP A 63 -5.36 27.44 -8.47
CA TRP A 63 -5.83 27.91 -7.17
C TRP A 63 -4.94 27.38 -6.05
N LYS A 64 -4.32 28.29 -5.31
CA LYS A 64 -3.34 28.03 -4.23
C LYS A 64 -2.10 27.24 -4.67
N LEU A 65 -1.79 27.15 -5.97
CA LEU A 65 -0.58 26.53 -6.47
C LEU A 65 0.64 27.38 -6.09
N CYS A 66 1.58 26.76 -5.37
CA CYS A 66 2.84 27.39 -5.04
C CYS A 66 3.83 27.33 -6.23
N LYS A 67 4.74 28.30 -6.31
CA LYS A 67 5.85 28.28 -7.29
C LYS A 67 6.72 27.00 -7.21
N CYS A 68 6.71 26.29 -6.09
CA CYS A 68 7.37 25.00 -5.94
C CYS A 68 6.59 23.82 -6.58
N GLY A 69 5.45 24.07 -7.22
CA GLY A 69 4.61 23.06 -7.86
C GLY A 69 3.73 22.25 -6.91
N ARG A 70 3.55 22.72 -5.65
CA ARG A 70 2.76 21.98 -4.64
C ARG A 70 1.55 22.79 -4.19
N ARG A 71 0.49 22.06 -3.80
CA ARG A 71 -0.71 22.60 -3.13
C ARG A 71 -0.96 21.88 -1.81
N HIS A 72 -1.55 22.58 -0.84
CA HIS A 72 -2.01 21.95 0.39
C HIS A 72 -3.06 20.86 0.09
N LEU A 73 -3.04 19.75 0.85
CA LEU A 73 -3.98 18.63 0.67
C LEU A 73 -5.45 19.10 0.58
N ASP A 74 -5.87 19.97 1.48
CA ASP A 74 -7.27 20.43 1.51
C ASP A 74 -7.63 21.25 0.25
N SER A 75 -6.67 21.99 -0.33
CA SER A 75 -6.87 22.67 -1.63
C SER A 75 -7.02 21.66 -2.78
N VAL A 76 -6.24 20.59 -2.79
CA VAL A 76 -6.37 19.52 -3.79
C VAL A 76 -7.72 18.82 -3.66
N MET A 77 -8.13 18.49 -2.44
CA MET A 77 -9.42 17.84 -2.18
C MET A 77 -10.61 18.79 -2.48
N ALA A 78 -10.44 20.10 -2.30
CA ALA A 78 -11.46 21.08 -2.72
C ALA A 78 -11.64 21.10 -4.25
N HIS A 79 -10.56 20.98 -5.02
CA HIS A 79 -10.64 20.90 -6.48
C HIS A 79 -11.31 19.59 -6.92
N VAL A 80 -10.96 18.45 -6.31
CA VAL A 80 -11.65 17.17 -6.53
C VAL A 80 -13.14 17.30 -6.26
N LEU A 81 -13.52 17.83 -5.08
CA LEU A 81 -14.92 18.01 -4.69
C LEU A 81 -15.70 18.90 -5.65
N LYS A 82 -15.10 20.02 -6.08
CA LYS A 82 -15.71 20.92 -7.08
C LYS A 82 -16.05 20.15 -8.36
N ILE A 83 -15.12 19.36 -8.90
CA ILE A 83 -15.38 18.55 -10.11
C ILE A 83 -16.53 17.58 -9.87
N MET A 84 -16.55 16.88 -8.73
CA MET A 84 -17.64 15.97 -8.38
C MET A 84 -19.00 16.67 -8.25
N MET A 85 -19.02 17.89 -7.75
CA MET A 85 -20.24 18.71 -7.66
C MET A 85 -20.71 19.15 -9.05
N GLU A 86 -19.82 19.59 -9.93
CA GLU A 86 -20.13 20.00 -11.31
C GLU A 86 -20.65 18.84 -12.16
N GLU A 87 -20.16 17.63 -11.93
CA GLU A 87 -20.61 16.39 -12.60
C GLU A 87 -21.84 15.76 -11.91
N GLY A 88 -22.39 16.40 -10.87
CA GLY A 88 -23.60 15.91 -10.18
C GLY A 88 -23.37 14.71 -9.25
N GLN A 89 -22.12 14.29 -9.02
CA GLN A 89 -21.78 13.19 -8.10
C GLN A 89 -21.92 13.61 -6.63
N ARG A 90 -21.86 14.89 -6.35
CA ARG A 90 -22.01 15.47 -5.01
C ARG A 90 -22.94 16.68 -5.05
N LYS A 91 -23.66 16.89 -3.94
CA LYS A 91 -24.56 18.05 -3.78
C LYS A 91 -23.75 19.33 -3.62
N ASN A 92 -24.35 20.46 -4.01
CA ASN A 92 -23.70 21.79 -3.92
C ASN A 92 -23.31 22.19 -2.49
N ASN A 93 -23.95 21.64 -1.47
CA ASN A 93 -23.63 21.88 -0.06
C ASN A 93 -22.69 20.83 0.54
N SER A 94 -21.99 20.07 -0.29
CA SER A 94 -21.02 19.07 0.18
C SER A 94 -19.82 19.71 0.84
N THR A 95 -19.24 18.97 1.77
CA THR A 95 -18.03 19.35 2.54
C THR A 95 -16.82 18.56 2.04
N LEU A 96 -15.61 18.96 2.40
CA LEU A 96 -14.38 18.27 1.98
C LEU A 96 -14.37 16.76 2.30
N ARG A 97 -15.09 16.33 3.33
CA ARG A 97 -15.22 14.91 3.69
C ARG A 97 -15.92 14.06 2.63
N HIS A 98 -16.70 14.68 1.75
CA HIS A 98 -17.41 13.98 0.67
C HIS A 98 -16.56 13.87 -0.61
N ALA A 99 -15.35 14.42 -0.63
CA ALA A 99 -14.45 14.28 -1.78
C ALA A 99 -13.85 12.88 -1.92
N GLY A 100 -13.88 12.08 -0.85
CA GLY A 100 -13.26 10.76 -0.78
C GLY A 100 -12.05 10.72 0.15
N THR A 101 -11.35 9.59 0.12
CA THR A 101 -10.16 9.33 0.94
C THR A 101 -8.90 9.53 0.10
N PRO A 102 -8.01 10.47 0.46
CA PRO A 102 -6.72 10.66 -0.20
C PRO A 102 -5.71 9.62 0.29
N LEU A 103 -5.35 8.68 -0.55
CA LEU A 103 -4.28 7.72 -0.30
C LEU A 103 -2.95 8.29 -0.80
N ILE A 104 -2.22 8.95 0.09
CA ILE A 104 -0.98 9.66 -0.23
C ILE A 104 0.14 8.67 -0.48
N THR A 105 0.99 8.95 -1.47
CA THR A 105 2.14 8.10 -1.84
C THR A 105 3.42 8.93 -2.03
N PRO A 106 4.54 8.57 -1.34
CA PRO A 106 4.66 7.55 -0.30
C PRO A 106 3.84 7.86 0.95
N GLY A 107 3.14 6.82 1.47
CA GLY A 107 2.44 6.92 2.75
C GLY A 107 3.43 6.73 3.90
N TYR A 108 3.39 7.63 4.88
CA TYR A 108 4.12 7.51 6.14
C TYR A 108 3.42 8.36 7.23
N PRO A 109 3.76 8.21 8.52
CA PRO A 109 3.14 9.00 9.57
C PRO A 109 3.41 10.50 9.40
N LEU A 110 2.37 11.26 9.04
CA LEU A 110 2.44 12.70 8.84
C LEU A 110 2.04 13.44 10.13
N LYS A 111 2.83 14.44 10.54
CA LYS A 111 2.53 15.30 11.71
C LYS A 111 1.53 16.41 11.37
N SER A 112 1.38 16.75 10.11
CA SER A 112 0.48 17.81 9.61
C SER A 112 -0.01 17.46 8.21
N PRO A 113 -1.11 18.07 7.73
CA PRO A 113 -1.57 17.88 6.36
C PRO A 113 -0.45 18.22 5.37
N PRO A 114 -0.21 17.37 4.37
CA PRO A 114 0.90 17.53 3.43
C PRO A 114 0.63 18.55 2.33
N TYR A 115 1.72 19.01 1.72
CA TYR A 115 1.71 19.73 0.45
C TYR A 115 2.03 18.76 -0.68
N LEU A 116 1.10 18.58 -1.59
CA LEU A 116 1.12 17.57 -2.63
C LEU A 116 1.68 18.13 -3.94
N GLY A 117 2.59 17.39 -4.54
CA GLY A 117 3.04 17.61 -5.92
C GLY A 117 2.34 16.64 -6.88
N LYS A 118 2.77 16.66 -8.13
CA LYS A 118 2.24 15.77 -9.18
C LYS A 118 2.33 14.29 -8.78
N ASP A 119 1.30 13.49 -9.12
CA ASP A 119 1.22 12.04 -8.95
C ASP A 119 1.43 11.54 -7.49
N SER A 120 1.05 12.34 -6.49
CA SER A 120 1.33 12.07 -5.08
C SER A 120 0.17 11.49 -4.29
N LEU A 121 -1.00 11.24 -4.90
CA LEU A 121 -2.11 10.56 -4.24
C LEU A 121 -2.93 9.67 -5.17
N VAL A 122 -3.52 8.61 -4.61
CA VAL A 122 -4.61 7.84 -5.20
C VAL A 122 -5.90 8.25 -4.49
N LEU A 123 -6.93 8.60 -5.23
CA LEU A 123 -8.22 8.96 -4.69
C LEU A 123 -9.10 7.71 -4.59
N LEU A 124 -9.61 7.41 -3.40
CA LEU A 124 -10.67 6.40 -3.18
C LEU A 124 -11.98 7.10 -2.85
N THR A 125 -13.05 6.81 -3.57
CA THR A 125 -14.38 7.36 -3.31
C THR A 125 -15.49 6.39 -3.74
N ASP A 126 -16.60 6.38 -3.03
CA ASP A 126 -17.72 5.47 -3.22
C ASP A 126 -18.58 5.83 -4.45
N GLU A 127 -19.04 7.06 -4.53
CA GLU A 127 -19.94 7.54 -5.58
C GLU A 127 -19.18 8.34 -6.63
N ILE A 128 -18.76 7.70 -7.71
CA ILE A 128 -18.09 8.34 -8.85
C ILE A 128 -18.32 7.53 -10.12
N ASP A 129 -18.44 8.21 -11.26
CA ASP A 129 -18.50 7.62 -12.58
C ASP A 129 -17.19 7.80 -13.37
N HIS A 130 -17.08 7.11 -14.51
CA HIS A 130 -15.89 7.19 -15.37
C HIS A 130 -15.61 8.60 -15.91
N LYS A 131 -16.66 9.41 -16.17
CA LYS A 131 -16.53 10.77 -16.67
C LYS A 131 -15.87 11.66 -15.63
N SER A 132 -16.37 11.62 -14.41
CA SER A 132 -15.84 12.38 -13.28
C SER A 132 -14.42 11.95 -12.93
N ALA A 133 -14.15 10.63 -12.93
CA ALA A 133 -12.82 10.10 -12.71
C ALA A 133 -11.81 10.56 -13.77
N LEU A 134 -12.21 10.59 -15.03
CA LEU A 134 -11.37 11.10 -16.13
C LEU A 134 -11.08 12.59 -15.98
N ARG A 135 -12.07 13.40 -15.58
CA ARG A 135 -11.89 14.84 -15.33
C ARG A 135 -10.92 15.05 -14.16
N ILE A 136 -11.14 14.38 -13.03
CA ILE A 136 -10.26 14.49 -11.86
C ILE A 136 -8.82 14.15 -12.25
N TYR A 137 -8.61 13.04 -12.94
CA TYR A 137 -7.28 12.60 -13.37
C TYR A 137 -6.58 13.61 -14.30
N LYS A 138 -7.33 14.31 -15.17
CA LYS A 138 -6.78 15.30 -16.10
C LYS A 138 -6.55 16.68 -15.48
N GLU A 139 -7.47 17.12 -14.61
CA GLU A 139 -7.52 18.49 -14.09
C GLU A 139 -6.81 18.65 -12.73
N VAL A 140 -6.59 17.54 -11.98
CA VAL A 140 -5.94 17.54 -10.66
C VAL A 140 -4.61 16.76 -10.74
N PRO A 141 -3.49 17.42 -11.08
CA PRO A 141 -2.21 16.75 -11.36
C PRO A 141 -1.66 15.93 -10.20
N GLU A 142 -2.07 16.23 -8.96
CA GLU A 142 -1.65 15.47 -7.77
C GLU A 142 -2.28 14.08 -7.73
N VAL A 143 -3.39 13.87 -8.45
CA VAL A 143 -4.08 12.57 -8.49
C VAL A 143 -3.42 11.65 -9.50
N ARG A 144 -2.82 10.57 -8.99
CA ARG A 144 -2.23 9.48 -9.78
C ARG A 144 -3.27 8.51 -10.32
N GLY A 145 -4.31 8.25 -9.54
CA GLY A 145 -5.36 7.32 -9.89
C GLY A 145 -6.64 7.56 -9.11
N VAL A 146 -7.75 7.05 -9.67
CA VAL A 146 -9.09 7.17 -9.07
C VAL A 146 -9.70 5.79 -8.95
N LEU A 147 -9.95 5.37 -7.70
CA LEU A 147 -10.61 4.15 -7.30
C LEU A 147 -12.05 4.43 -6.89
N LYS A 148 -12.95 3.54 -7.32
CA LYS A 148 -14.32 3.45 -6.83
C LYS A 148 -14.43 2.32 -5.82
N GLY A 149 -14.88 2.63 -4.61
CA GLY A 149 -15.09 1.68 -3.52
C GLY A 149 -15.38 2.38 -2.19
N ASP A 150 -15.95 1.66 -1.25
CA ASP A 150 -16.17 2.15 0.12
C ASP A 150 -15.05 1.62 1.03
N LEU A 151 -14.38 2.53 1.75
CA LEU A 151 -13.33 2.17 2.70
C LEU A 151 -13.81 1.23 3.83
N LYS A 152 -15.12 1.12 4.06
CA LYS A 152 -15.72 0.18 5.02
C LYS A 152 -15.69 -1.27 4.52
N GLU A 153 -15.59 -1.46 3.22
CA GLU A 153 -15.50 -2.77 2.59
C GLU A 153 -14.02 -3.16 2.49
N THR A 154 -13.63 -4.21 3.21
CA THR A 154 -12.23 -4.63 3.27
C THR A 154 -11.80 -5.37 2.01
N VAL A 155 -10.85 -4.82 1.26
CA VAL A 155 -10.25 -5.48 0.10
C VAL A 155 -9.51 -6.75 0.54
N GLY A 156 -9.72 -7.83 -0.20
CA GLY A 156 -9.11 -9.14 0.05
C GLY A 156 -9.94 -10.07 0.94
N VAL A 157 -10.99 -9.58 1.63
CA VAL A 157 -11.95 -10.46 2.30
C VAL A 157 -12.79 -11.16 1.23
N THR A 158 -12.89 -12.48 1.36
CA THR A 158 -13.68 -13.32 0.45
C THR A 158 -15.17 -13.05 0.65
N ASP A 159 -15.88 -12.75 -0.43
CA ASP A 159 -17.32 -12.59 -0.44
C ASP A 159 -18.07 -13.95 -0.46
N SER A 160 -19.41 -13.90 -0.56
CA SER A 160 -20.24 -15.10 -0.64
C SER A 160 -20.01 -15.95 -1.89
N GLU A 161 -19.32 -15.43 -2.91
CA GLU A 161 -18.98 -16.11 -4.16
C GLU A 161 -17.54 -16.68 -4.15
N SER A 162 -16.88 -16.66 -2.99
CA SER A 162 -15.49 -17.10 -2.80
C SER A 162 -14.47 -16.28 -3.59
N SER A 163 -14.81 -15.05 -3.95
CA SER A 163 -13.93 -14.11 -4.61
C SER A 163 -13.48 -13.01 -3.62
N PRO A 164 -12.19 -12.63 -3.60
CA PRO A 164 -11.74 -11.52 -2.78
C PRO A 164 -12.38 -10.20 -3.22
N HIS A 165 -12.90 -9.43 -2.27
CA HIS A 165 -13.41 -8.09 -2.56
C HIS A 165 -12.31 -7.19 -3.12
N THR A 166 -12.62 -6.41 -4.17
CA THR A 166 -11.67 -5.48 -4.81
C THR A 166 -12.34 -4.15 -5.09
N TYR A 167 -11.55 -3.06 -5.10
CA TYR A 167 -12.02 -1.77 -5.59
C TYR A 167 -11.78 -1.63 -7.09
N GLN A 168 -12.66 -0.89 -7.75
CA GLN A 168 -12.56 -0.67 -9.19
C GLN A 168 -11.64 0.52 -9.51
N LEU A 169 -10.54 0.27 -10.22
CA LEU A 169 -9.72 1.34 -10.80
C LEU A 169 -10.44 1.95 -12.02
N LEU A 170 -10.91 3.19 -11.89
CA LEU A 170 -11.61 3.89 -12.97
C LEU A 170 -10.65 4.60 -13.90
N LYS A 171 -9.54 5.18 -13.37
CA LYS A 171 -8.55 5.90 -14.18
C LYS A 171 -7.19 5.97 -13.47
N GLY A 172 -6.12 5.98 -14.26
CA GLY A 172 -4.75 6.18 -13.79
C GLY A 172 -4.13 4.93 -13.19
N CYS A 173 -3.39 5.09 -12.08
CA CYS A 173 -2.66 4.05 -11.39
C CYS A 173 -2.99 4.04 -9.90
N ASP A 174 -3.30 2.89 -9.34
CA ASP A 174 -3.63 2.69 -7.93
C ASP A 174 -2.43 2.28 -7.06
N LEU A 175 -1.24 2.21 -7.65
CA LEU A 175 -0.04 1.81 -6.93
C LEU A 175 0.35 2.87 -5.88
N ARG A 176 0.42 2.46 -4.63
CA ARG A 176 0.85 3.26 -3.49
C ARG A 176 2.04 2.60 -2.81
N CYS A 177 3.03 3.40 -2.42
CA CYS A 177 4.12 2.98 -1.56
C CYS A 177 3.81 3.37 -0.12
N ASP A 178 3.95 2.45 0.83
CA ASP A 178 3.97 2.74 2.26
C ASP A 178 5.39 2.60 2.80
N VAL A 179 5.82 3.55 3.62
CA VAL A 179 7.11 3.51 4.32
C VAL A 179 6.85 3.13 5.76
N LEU A 180 7.47 2.05 6.21
CA LEU A 180 7.30 1.48 7.54
C LEU A 180 8.66 1.41 8.23
N GLU A 181 8.70 1.82 9.50
CA GLU A 181 9.89 1.65 10.34
C GLU A 181 9.96 0.23 10.88
N THR A 182 11.15 -0.37 10.81
CA THR A 182 11.48 -1.65 11.45
C THR A 182 12.71 -1.50 12.32
N PRO A 183 12.99 -2.44 13.26
CA PRO A 183 14.21 -2.39 14.07
C PRO A 183 15.50 -2.32 13.24
N SER A 184 15.49 -2.90 12.04
CA SER A 184 16.64 -2.92 11.12
C SER A 184 16.59 -1.83 10.04
N GLY A 185 15.81 -0.75 10.28
CA GLY A 185 15.65 0.40 9.41
C GLY A 185 14.39 0.32 8.53
N PRO A 186 14.09 1.38 7.77
CA PRO A 186 12.85 1.51 7.02
C PRO A 186 12.72 0.49 5.90
N ILE A 187 11.48 0.07 5.61
CA ILE A 187 11.10 -0.71 4.43
C ILE A 187 10.05 0.03 3.61
N CYS A 188 10.07 -0.17 2.30
CA CYS A 188 9.09 0.37 1.36
C CYS A 188 8.21 -0.75 0.84
N ILE A 189 6.90 -0.64 1.06
CA ILE A 189 5.92 -1.64 0.67
C ILE A 189 4.95 -1.05 -0.34
N TYR A 190 5.08 -1.47 -1.60
CA TYR A 190 4.14 -1.11 -2.66
C TYR A 190 2.91 -2.00 -2.61
N LYS A 191 1.74 -1.39 -2.87
CA LYS A 191 0.43 -2.05 -2.89
C LYS A 191 -0.42 -1.48 -4.02
N ASN A 192 -1.03 -2.33 -4.83
CA ASN A 192 -2.14 -1.94 -5.70
C ASN A 192 -3.39 -1.82 -4.82
N GLN A 193 -3.84 -0.60 -4.57
CA GLN A 193 -4.87 -0.30 -3.57
C GLN A 193 -6.26 -0.80 -3.94
N GLY A 194 -6.49 -1.11 -5.22
CA GLY A 194 -7.71 -1.78 -5.67
C GLY A 194 -7.75 -3.28 -5.35
N GLN A 195 -6.58 -3.90 -5.07
CA GLN A 195 -6.44 -5.35 -4.93
C GLN A 195 -5.85 -5.80 -3.59
N ILE A 196 -5.19 -4.89 -2.86
CA ILE A 196 -4.52 -5.17 -1.59
C ILE A 196 -5.13 -4.31 -0.51
N HIS A 197 -5.35 -4.90 0.66
CA HIS A 197 -5.93 -4.21 1.82
C HIS A 197 -5.22 -2.90 2.14
N ILE A 198 -6.03 -1.84 2.37
CA ILE A 198 -5.53 -0.51 2.68
C ILE A 198 -5.20 -0.43 4.17
N GLU A 199 -3.92 -0.25 4.45
CA GLU A 199 -3.44 0.11 5.78
C GLU A 199 -2.80 1.49 5.74
N PHE A 200 -2.98 2.26 6.82
CA PHE A 200 -2.29 3.54 6.96
C PHE A 200 -1.05 3.35 7.83
N PRO A 201 0.14 3.76 7.35
CA PRO A 201 1.37 3.66 8.12
C PRO A 201 1.25 4.37 9.47
N LYS A 202 1.71 3.70 10.52
CA LYS A 202 1.76 4.21 11.90
C LYS A 202 3.22 4.40 12.31
N PRO A 203 3.52 5.26 13.32
CA PRO A 203 4.88 5.44 13.84
C PRO A 203 5.51 4.15 14.36
N SER A 204 4.70 3.24 14.91
CA SER A 204 5.09 1.87 15.24
C SER A 204 4.02 0.90 14.72
N ASN A 205 4.47 -0.22 14.18
CA ASN A 205 3.57 -1.29 13.74
C ASN A 205 3.65 -2.43 14.79
N PRO A 206 2.56 -2.66 15.55
CA PRO A 206 2.57 -3.69 16.60
C PRO A 206 2.82 -5.10 16.05
N LYS A 207 2.41 -5.38 14.81
CA LYS A 207 2.65 -6.67 14.14
C LYS A 207 4.16 -6.91 13.94
N ILE A 208 4.90 -5.88 13.49
CA ILE A 208 6.36 -5.94 13.35
C ILE A 208 7.00 -6.14 14.73
N THR A 209 6.52 -5.43 15.75
CA THR A 209 7.05 -5.56 17.11
C THR A 209 6.94 -6.99 17.63
N VAL A 210 5.75 -7.59 17.57
CA VAL A 210 5.52 -8.99 18.01
C VAL A 210 6.43 -9.97 17.27
N LEU A 211 6.55 -9.85 15.94
CA LEU A 211 7.43 -10.70 15.15
C LEU A 211 8.88 -10.59 15.63
N HIS A 212 9.38 -9.37 15.85
CA HIS A 212 10.77 -9.18 16.28
C HIS A 212 11.03 -9.67 17.70
N GLU A 213 10.10 -9.45 18.64
CA GLU A 213 10.20 -10.00 20.00
C GLU A 213 10.27 -11.53 20.01
N THR A 214 9.56 -12.19 19.07
CA THR A 214 9.66 -13.63 18.89
C THR A 214 11.00 -14.01 18.24
N MET A 215 11.43 -13.31 17.19
CA MET A 215 12.72 -13.58 16.50
C MET A 215 13.92 -13.46 17.44
N ASP A 216 13.89 -12.53 18.39
CA ASP A 216 14.97 -12.31 19.36
C ASP A 216 15.24 -13.52 20.28
N GLN A 217 14.30 -14.49 20.34
CA GLN A 217 14.45 -15.74 21.09
C GLN A 217 15.24 -16.82 20.33
N TYR A 218 15.52 -16.59 19.04
CA TYR A 218 16.19 -17.52 18.15
C TYR A 218 17.51 -16.96 17.62
N SER A 219 18.45 -17.84 17.29
CA SER A 219 19.66 -17.46 16.55
C SER A 219 19.44 -17.70 15.06
N ASN A 220 19.31 -16.62 14.27
CA ASN A 220 19.08 -16.70 12.82
C ASN A 220 17.86 -17.55 12.43
N PRO A 221 16.63 -17.20 12.84
CA PRO A 221 15.44 -18.02 12.61
C PRO A 221 15.09 -18.17 11.13
N SER A 222 14.44 -19.28 10.80
CA SER A 222 13.64 -19.42 9.59
C SER A 222 12.20 -19.05 9.87
N VAL A 223 11.58 -18.30 8.94
CA VAL A 223 10.22 -17.76 9.09
C VAL A 223 9.34 -18.21 7.94
N LEU A 224 8.13 -18.68 8.25
CA LEU A 224 7.07 -18.94 7.29
C LEU A 224 5.96 -17.90 7.48
N ASP A 225 5.85 -16.94 6.57
CA ASP A 225 4.78 -15.93 6.52
C ASP A 225 3.66 -16.47 5.62
N CYS A 226 2.67 -17.15 6.21
CA CYS A 226 1.72 -17.97 5.46
C CYS A 226 0.53 -17.19 4.88
N THR A 227 0.34 -15.96 5.30
CA THR A 227 -0.66 -15.00 4.80
C THR A 227 0.01 -13.66 4.53
N CYS A 228 1.05 -13.69 3.69
CA CYS A 228 2.03 -12.60 3.62
C CYS A 228 1.50 -11.27 3.11
N GLY A 229 0.34 -11.24 2.43
CA GLY A 229 -0.18 -10.03 1.82
C GLY A 229 0.87 -9.38 0.89
N PRO A 230 1.27 -8.13 1.11
CA PRO A 230 2.33 -7.45 0.35
C PRO A 230 3.75 -7.73 0.88
N GLY A 231 3.92 -8.70 1.80
CA GLY A 231 5.21 -9.16 2.31
C GLY A 231 5.80 -8.36 3.48
N THR A 232 5.02 -7.54 4.14
CA THR A 232 5.51 -6.61 5.18
C THR A 232 6.30 -7.31 6.29
N LEU A 233 5.75 -8.38 6.86
CA LEU A 233 6.33 -9.07 8.01
C LEU A 233 7.56 -9.88 7.61
N GLY A 234 7.45 -10.70 6.58
CA GLY A 234 8.56 -11.50 6.09
C GLY A 234 9.73 -10.66 5.58
N ILE A 235 9.49 -9.51 4.90
CA ILE A 235 10.56 -8.58 4.48
C ILE A 235 11.24 -7.96 5.69
N SER A 236 10.48 -7.61 6.74
CA SER A 236 11.03 -7.12 8.00
C SER A 236 11.91 -8.20 8.67
N ALA A 237 11.48 -9.47 8.65
CA ALA A 237 12.26 -10.60 9.17
C ALA A 237 13.59 -10.79 8.40
N LEU A 238 13.55 -10.80 7.06
CA LEU A 238 14.77 -10.90 6.23
C LEU A 238 15.75 -9.77 6.52
N LYS A 239 15.24 -8.53 6.61
CA LYS A 239 16.07 -7.35 6.89
C LYS A 239 16.72 -7.42 8.27
N SER A 240 16.12 -8.14 9.19
CA SER A 240 16.60 -8.35 10.56
C SER A 240 17.41 -9.63 10.76
N GLY A 241 17.77 -10.30 9.67
CA GLY A 241 18.72 -11.42 9.70
C GLY A 241 18.08 -12.79 9.83
N ALA A 242 16.80 -12.97 9.49
CA ALA A 242 16.26 -14.31 9.31
C ALA A 242 17.09 -15.08 8.26
N ARG A 243 17.49 -16.32 8.59
CA ARG A 243 18.32 -17.16 7.69
C ARG A 243 17.56 -17.56 6.42
N LYS A 244 16.24 -17.71 6.53
CA LYS A 244 15.35 -18.06 5.44
C LYS A 244 13.95 -17.55 5.72
N VAL A 245 13.25 -17.05 4.69
CA VAL A 245 11.84 -16.68 4.77
C VAL A 245 11.08 -17.31 3.61
N VAL A 246 9.99 -17.99 3.91
CA VAL A 246 8.99 -18.38 2.91
C VAL A 246 7.77 -17.49 3.06
N PHE A 247 7.38 -16.88 1.98
CA PHE A 247 6.17 -16.09 1.85
C PHE A 247 5.12 -16.94 1.14
N ASN A 248 3.89 -16.88 1.61
CA ASN A 248 2.77 -17.49 0.91
C ASN A 248 1.53 -16.62 1.01
N ASP A 249 0.80 -16.54 -0.08
CA ASP A 249 -0.56 -15.98 -0.09
C ASP A 249 -1.38 -16.71 -1.16
N ILE A 250 -2.64 -17.01 -0.87
CA ILE A 250 -3.54 -17.61 -1.85
C ILE A 250 -3.92 -16.63 -2.97
N TRP A 251 -3.85 -15.33 -2.68
CA TRP A 251 -4.19 -14.24 -3.60
C TRP A 251 -2.99 -13.85 -4.47
N TYR A 252 -3.02 -14.22 -5.76
CA TYR A 252 -1.89 -13.96 -6.67
C TYR A 252 -1.38 -12.51 -6.68
N PRO A 253 -2.24 -11.44 -6.68
CA PRO A 253 -1.75 -10.07 -6.60
C PRO A 253 -0.91 -9.79 -5.34
N ALA A 254 -1.22 -10.45 -4.21
CA ALA A 254 -0.44 -10.34 -2.97
C ALA A 254 0.93 -11.03 -3.11
N ALA A 255 0.98 -12.28 -3.56
CA ALA A 255 2.24 -12.99 -3.78
C ALA A 255 3.12 -12.29 -4.83
N TRP A 256 2.52 -11.76 -5.90
CA TRP A 256 3.24 -11.01 -6.93
C TRP A 256 3.86 -9.72 -6.37
N ILE A 257 3.06 -8.90 -5.67
CA ILE A 257 3.57 -7.63 -5.13
C ILE A 257 4.60 -7.85 -4.02
N THR A 258 4.52 -8.99 -3.28
CA THR A 258 5.56 -9.40 -2.34
C THR A 258 6.89 -9.60 -3.04
N SER A 259 6.91 -10.30 -4.19
CA SER A 259 8.13 -10.47 -4.98
C SER A 259 8.69 -9.14 -5.47
N VAL A 260 7.83 -8.20 -5.89
CA VAL A 260 8.24 -6.82 -6.24
C VAL A 260 8.84 -6.10 -5.03
N ASN A 261 8.19 -6.17 -3.87
CA ASN A 261 8.62 -5.49 -2.66
C ASN A 261 9.95 -6.03 -2.11
N LEU A 262 10.24 -7.31 -2.30
CA LEU A 262 11.56 -7.87 -2.01
C LEU A 262 12.64 -7.15 -2.82
N GLY A 263 12.47 -7.03 -4.13
CA GLY A 263 13.39 -6.28 -5.00
C GLY A 263 13.53 -4.82 -4.59
N VAL A 264 12.41 -4.15 -4.28
CA VAL A 264 12.38 -2.75 -3.80
C VAL A 264 13.25 -2.57 -2.55
N ASN A 265 13.27 -3.55 -1.65
CA ASN A 265 14.02 -3.51 -0.39
C ASN A 265 15.43 -4.12 -0.50
N GLY A 266 15.92 -4.35 -1.72
CA GLY A 266 17.31 -4.76 -1.97
C GLY A 266 17.56 -6.26 -1.95
N PHE A 267 16.51 -7.08 -1.96
CA PHE A 267 16.61 -8.54 -2.11
C PHE A 267 16.43 -8.94 -3.57
N PRO A 268 17.47 -9.44 -4.28
CA PRO A 268 17.35 -9.84 -5.68
C PRO A 268 16.33 -10.96 -5.84
N VAL A 269 15.44 -10.83 -6.83
CA VAL A 269 14.35 -11.79 -7.08
C VAL A 269 14.45 -12.37 -8.47
N GLU A 270 14.39 -13.69 -8.58
CA GLU A 270 14.13 -14.42 -9.81
C GLU A 270 12.62 -14.65 -9.92
N PHE A 271 11.98 -14.01 -10.89
CA PHE A 271 10.53 -14.11 -11.08
C PHE A 271 10.15 -15.33 -11.89
N SER A 272 9.17 -16.09 -11.40
CA SER A 272 8.51 -17.13 -12.17
C SER A 272 7.42 -16.52 -13.07
N GLN A 273 7.18 -17.16 -14.23
CA GLN A 273 6.05 -16.80 -15.09
C GLN A 273 4.71 -17.45 -14.66
N LYS A 274 4.75 -18.30 -13.63
CA LYS A 274 3.56 -18.98 -13.11
C LYS A 274 2.72 -18.03 -12.25
N LYS A 275 1.43 -18.31 -12.19
CA LYS A 275 0.50 -17.59 -11.29
C LYS A 275 0.11 -18.41 -10.06
N GLN A 276 0.57 -19.65 -9.98
CA GLN A 276 0.38 -20.55 -8.84
C GLN A 276 1.68 -21.33 -8.57
N GLY A 277 1.85 -21.75 -7.33
CA GLY A 277 3.09 -22.34 -6.85
C GLY A 277 4.17 -21.28 -6.64
N LEU A 278 5.41 -21.58 -6.98
CA LEU A 278 6.54 -20.65 -6.82
C LEU A 278 6.40 -19.46 -7.79
N ILE A 279 6.30 -18.24 -7.23
CA ILE A 279 6.13 -16.98 -7.95
C ILE A 279 7.44 -16.21 -8.06
N GLY A 280 8.30 -16.31 -7.05
CA GLY A 280 9.59 -15.67 -7.03
C GLY A 280 10.52 -16.31 -6.00
N GLU A 281 11.82 -16.21 -6.20
CA GLU A 281 12.82 -16.74 -5.27
C GLU A 281 14.10 -15.90 -5.26
N GLY A 282 14.90 -16.07 -4.25
CA GLY A 282 16.23 -15.50 -4.10
C GLY A 282 17.08 -16.34 -3.16
N ASP A 283 18.25 -15.85 -2.77
CA ASP A 283 19.25 -16.63 -2.02
C ASP A 283 18.70 -17.25 -0.73
N ASN A 284 17.83 -16.51 -0.01
CA ASN A 284 17.32 -16.93 1.29
C ASN A 284 15.80 -16.70 1.44
N PHE A 285 15.07 -16.66 0.36
CA PHE A 285 13.61 -16.57 0.38
C PHE A 285 12.96 -17.24 -0.82
N GLN A 286 11.69 -17.61 -0.63
CA GLN A 286 10.79 -18.09 -1.67
C GLN A 286 9.42 -17.46 -1.47
N VAL A 287 8.72 -17.18 -2.59
CA VAL A 287 7.37 -16.61 -2.59
C VAL A 287 6.45 -17.58 -3.32
N TYR A 288 5.45 -18.05 -2.63
CA TYR A 288 4.45 -18.95 -3.18
C TYR A 288 3.09 -18.27 -3.31
N CYS A 289 2.34 -18.67 -4.34
CA CYS A 289 0.91 -18.44 -4.46
C CYS A 289 0.21 -19.78 -4.39
N ALA A 290 -0.23 -20.15 -3.19
CA ALA A 290 -0.83 -21.46 -2.94
C ALA A 290 -1.83 -21.41 -1.77
N ASP A 291 -2.78 -22.33 -1.77
CA ASP A 291 -3.51 -22.64 -0.55
C ASP A 291 -2.53 -23.21 0.49
N LEU A 292 -2.63 -22.78 1.74
CA LEU A 292 -1.74 -23.27 2.80
C LEU A 292 -1.79 -24.79 2.96
N ARG A 293 -2.95 -25.40 2.72
CA ARG A 293 -3.16 -26.85 2.74
C ARG A 293 -2.27 -27.60 1.73
N ASP A 294 -2.00 -26.95 0.60
CA ASP A 294 -1.21 -27.50 -0.50
C ASP A 294 0.26 -27.05 -0.45
N LEU A 295 0.63 -26.18 0.48
CA LEU A 295 1.99 -25.62 0.57
C LEU A 295 2.99 -26.63 1.15
N LYS A 296 2.59 -27.49 2.09
CA LYS A 296 3.46 -28.41 2.83
C LYS A 296 4.42 -29.24 1.95
N PRO A 297 4.02 -29.78 0.77
CA PRO A 297 4.93 -30.52 -0.10
C PRO A 297 6.08 -29.70 -0.70
N PHE A 298 5.97 -28.38 -0.70
CA PHE A 298 6.99 -27.46 -1.24
C PHE A 298 7.97 -26.96 -0.17
N LEU A 299 7.72 -27.29 1.09
CA LEU A 299 8.58 -26.89 2.21
C LEU A 299 9.64 -27.98 2.44
N ASP A 300 10.88 -27.58 2.56
CA ASP A 300 12.05 -28.45 2.66
C ASP A 300 12.50 -28.69 4.11
N GLU A 301 11.93 -27.95 5.07
CA GLU A 301 12.28 -28.05 6.49
C GLU A 301 11.10 -27.67 7.39
N LYS A 302 11.25 -27.91 8.70
CA LYS A 302 10.37 -27.32 9.72
C LYS A 302 10.89 -25.92 10.10
N TYR A 303 10.03 -24.91 10.01
CA TYR A 303 10.40 -23.51 10.26
C TYR A 303 10.42 -23.19 11.75
N ASP A 304 11.31 -22.27 12.16
CA ASP A 304 11.39 -21.86 13.57
C ASP A 304 10.12 -21.07 13.96
N ILE A 305 9.68 -20.15 13.11
CA ILE A 305 8.54 -19.25 13.38
C ILE A 305 7.55 -19.31 12.20
N GLY A 306 6.28 -19.56 12.51
CA GLY A 306 5.16 -19.39 11.60
C GLY A 306 4.37 -18.14 11.91
N VAL A 307 4.00 -17.35 10.88
CA VAL A 307 3.22 -16.13 11.01
C VAL A 307 1.87 -16.31 10.33
N ILE A 308 0.80 -16.02 11.05
CA ILE A 308 -0.58 -15.95 10.54
C ILE A 308 -1.11 -14.53 10.82
N ASP A 309 -1.40 -13.77 9.76
CA ASP A 309 -2.03 -12.43 9.85
C ASP A 309 -3.39 -12.46 9.15
N PRO A 310 -4.43 -13.00 9.80
CA PRO A 310 -5.74 -13.16 9.19
C PRO A 310 -6.50 -11.83 9.17
N PHE A 311 -7.44 -11.68 8.24
CA PHE A 311 -8.42 -10.60 8.32
C PHE A 311 -9.29 -10.73 9.57
N PRO A 312 -9.73 -9.63 10.17
CA PRO A 312 -10.64 -9.66 11.31
C PRO A 312 -11.91 -10.49 11.02
N GLY A 313 -12.22 -11.43 11.91
CA GLY A 313 -13.41 -12.28 11.80
C GLY A 313 -13.27 -13.52 10.91
N VAL A 314 -12.11 -13.75 10.29
CA VAL A 314 -11.82 -14.99 9.56
C VAL A 314 -11.44 -16.08 10.55
N ASP A 315 -12.02 -17.28 10.40
CA ASP A 315 -11.63 -18.47 11.15
C ASP A 315 -10.29 -18.99 10.60
N PHE A 316 -9.29 -19.02 11.46
CA PHE A 316 -7.94 -19.50 11.13
C PHE A 316 -7.54 -20.79 11.90
N THR A 317 -8.52 -21.48 12.52
CA THR A 317 -8.25 -22.67 13.35
C THR A 317 -7.55 -23.75 12.55
N GLU A 318 -8.01 -24.05 11.33
CA GLU A 318 -7.36 -25.03 10.44
C GLU A 318 -5.94 -24.59 10.07
N PHE A 319 -5.73 -23.31 9.76
CA PHE A 319 -4.41 -22.77 9.43
C PHE A 319 -3.45 -22.87 10.62
N SER A 320 -3.92 -22.62 11.84
CA SER A 320 -3.10 -22.79 13.05
C SER A 320 -2.68 -24.24 13.26
N GLN A 321 -3.54 -25.22 12.97
CA GLN A 321 -3.22 -26.64 13.06
C GLN A 321 -2.14 -27.01 12.04
N ILE A 322 -2.32 -26.64 10.77
CA ILE A 322 -1.35 -26.89 9.71
C ILE A 322 0.01 -26.27 10.05
N MET A 323 -0.01 -25.01 10.49
CA MET A 323 1.22 -24.28 10.85
C MET A 323 1.93 -24.92 12.04
N GLY A 324 1.22 -25.46 13.04
CA GLY A 324 1.79 -26.21 14.17
C GLY A 324 2.52 -27.49 13.76
N GLU A 325 2.17 -28.10 12.61
CA GLU A 325 2.89 -29.26 12.06
C GLU A 325 4.21 -28.87 11.39
N ILE A 326 4.27 -27.67 10.77
CA ILE A 326 5.37 -27.22 9.91
C ILE A 326 6.24 -26.12 10.54
N CYS A 327 5.83 -25.58 11.70
CA CYS A 327 6.59 -24.59 12.47
C CYS A 327 6.79 -25.05 13.92
N HIS A 328 7.87 -24.57 14.56
CA HIS A 328 8.12 -24.80 15.98
C HIS A 328 7.28 -23.88 16.86
N GLU A 329 7.17 -22.63 16.48
CA GLU A 329 6.33 -21.61 17.13
C GLU A 329 5.41 -20.96 16.10
N VAL A 330 4.17 -20.68 16.47
CA VAL A 330 3.19 -20.01 15.59
C VAL A 330 2.69 -18.76 16.27
N ILE A 331 2.91 -17.61 15.64
CA ILE A 331 2.37 -16.32 16.08
C ILE A 331 1.17 -15.91 15.22
N ILE A 332 0.09 -15.53 15.89
CA ILE A 332 -1.12 -15.04 15.25
C ILE A 332 -1.17 -13.53 15.51
N ILE A 333 -1.19 -12.76 14.44
CA ILE A 333 -1.10 -11.31 14.45
C ILE A 333 -2.39 -10.77 13.81
N GLY A 334 -3.37 -10.40 14.61
CA GLY A 334 -4.67 -9.93 14.12
C GLY A 334 -5.26 -8.82 14.98
#